data_dedfae81bf9d34ba8d0906f4090d9f3f
#
_entry.id   dedfae81bf9d34ba8d0906f4090d9f3f
#
_cell.length_a   1.000
_cell.length_b   1.000
_cell.length_c   1.000
_cell.angle_alpha   90.00
_cell.angle_beta   90.00
_cell.angle_gamma   90.00
#
_symmetry.space_group_name_H-M   'P 1'
#
loop_
_entity.id
_entity.type
_entity.pdbx_description
1 polymer ?
#
loop_
_entity_poly.entity_id
_entity_poly.type
_entity_poly.pdbx_seq_one_letter_code
_entity_poly.pdbx_strand_id
1 'polypeptide(L)'
;METTIGIALTSFLVGLSGAMMPGPVLTITIGETAARLRPVGSIRHGGNPGDPSPGPPGGAQLLRGALAGPLIVLGHGILEVCLVVAVVLGLGQLLLRDSVVGWIGVVGGAVLVWMAWGMFRSLRGLSLGAAAGRGERRRHPVLAGILTSLANPYWAVWWATIGLGYIALSLKLGTAGLVAFYCGHILSDLAWYGAISLSLVLGHRLLTDRAYRGLVAACAVFLFGFGLYFGYAGVRALVA
;
A
#
# COMPACT_ATOMS: atom_id res chain seq x y z
N MET A 1 -16.64 28.00 5.11
CA MET A 1 -17.27 27.00 6.00
C MET A 1 -16.95 25.61 5.47
N GLU A 2 -16.23 24.84 6.25
CA GLU A 2 -15.99 23.45 5.90
C GLU A 2 -17.28 22.66 6.06
N THR A 3 -17.65 21.91 5.05
CA THR A 3 -18.81 21.02 5.06
C THR A 3 -18.33 19.59 5.15
N THR A 4 -19.17 18.69 5.65
CA THR A 4 -18.90 17.26 5.68
C THR A 4 -18.52 16.71 4.29
N ILE A 5 -19.21 17.18 3.23
CA ILE A 5 -18.90 16.83 1.85
C ILE A 5 -17.53 17.38 1.43
N GLY A 6 -17.20 18.62 1.81
CA GLY A 6 -15.90 19.22 1.52
C GLY A 6 -14.75 18.42 2.16
N ILE A 7 -14.93 17.97 3.42
CA ILE A 7 -13.97 17.11 4.09
C ILE A 7 -13.82 15.76 3.36
N ALA A 8 -14.92 15.12 2.96
CA ALA A 8 -14.85 13.84 2.23
C ALA A 8 -14.11 14.00 0.89
N LEU A 9 -14.40 15.05 0.12
CA LEU A 9 -13.76 15.31 -1.17
C LEU A 9 -12.27 15.63 -1.02
N THR A 10 -11.91 16.52 -0.10
CA THR A 10 -10.48 16.86 0.13
C THR A 10 -9.72 15.67 0.69
N SER A 11 -10.32 14.90 1.59
CA SER A 11 -9.75 13.66 2.11
C SER A 11 -9.52 12.63 1.01
N PHE A 12 -10.46 12.47 0.08
CA PHE A 12 -10.30 11.61 -1.09
C PHE A 12 -9.11 12.06 -1.95
N LEU A 13 -9.01 13.34 -2.29
CA LEU A 13 -7.93 13.85 -3.14
C LEU A 13 -6.56 13.71 -2.47
N VAL A 14 -6.49 14.05 -1.19
CA VAL A 14 -5.23 13.93 -0.42
C VAL A 14 -4.88 12.46 -0.17
N GLY A 15 -5.85 11.62 0.17
CA GLY A 15 -5.68 10.18 0.29
C GLY A 15 -5.20 9.55 -1.02
N LEU A 16 -5.77 9.96 -2.16
CA LEU A 16 -5.35 9.48 -3.48
C LEU A 16 -3.87 9.82 -3.75
N SER A 17 -3.39 11.00 -3.36
CA SER A 17 -1.97 11.35 -3.49
C SER A 17 -1.07 10.40 -2.67
N GLY A 18 -1.53 9.96 -1.50
CA GLY A 18 -0.87 8.95 -0.67
C GLY A 18 -0.92 7.55 -1.28
N ALA A 19 -2.11 7.13 -1.74
CA ALA A 19 -2.32 5.81 -2.35
C ALA A 19 -1.48 5.62 -3.64
N MET A 20 -1.32 6.66 -4.43
CA MET A 20 -0.53 6.65 -5.67
C MET A 20 0.98 6.52 -5.42
N MET A 21 1.44 6.73 -4.20
CA MET A 21 2.85 6.60 -3.86
C MET A 21 3.35 5.17 -4.11
N PRO A 22 4.40 4.99 -4.91
CA PRO A 22 4.97 3.68 -5.17
C PRO A 22 5.56 3.11 -3.88
N GLY A 23 4.99 2.00 -3.39
CA GLY A 23 5.38 1.44 -2.11
C GLY A 23 5.03 -0.04 -1.93
N PRO A 24 5.19 -0.55 -0.70
CA PRO A 24 4.94 -1.96 -0.39
C PRO A 24 3.52 -2.42 -0.70
N VAL A 25 2.50 -1.59 -0.44
CA VAL A 25 1.10 -1.93 -0.69
C VAL A 25 0.82 -2.08 -2.19
N LEU A 26 1.39 -1.20 -3.02
CA LEU A 26 1.31 -1.33 -4.48
C LEU A 26 1.98 -2.61 -4.96
N THR A 27 3.18 -2.90 -4.46
CA THR A 27 3.96 -4.09 -4.85
C THR A 27 3.22 -5.38 -4.49
N ILE A 28 2.62 -5.47 -3.28
CA ILE A 28 1.86 -6.66 -2.88
C ILE A 28 0.56 -6.77 -3.66
N THR A 29 -0.12 -5.68 -3.97
CA THR A 29 -1.35 -5.68 -4.77
C THR A 29 -1.09 -6.28 -6.15
N ILE A 30 0.00 -5.88 -6.80
CA ILE A 30 0.38 -6.42 -8.12
C ILE A 30 0.74 -7.89 -8.01
N GLY A 31 1.57 -8.26 -7.03
CA GLY A 31 1.99 -9.65 -6.81
C GLY A 31 0.81 -10.58 -6.53
N GLU A 32 -0.10 -10.18 -5.66
CA GLU A 32 -1.30 -10.94 -5.30
C GLU A 32 -2.29 -11.06 -6.45
N THR A 33 -2.48 -9.98 -7.24
CA THR A 33 -3.31 -10.02 -8.44
C THR A 33 -2.72 -10.98 -9.48
N ALA A 34 -1.43 -10.85 -9.78
CA ALA A 34 -0.74 -11.71 -10.74
C ALA A 34 -0.76 -13.19 -10.31
N ALA A 35 -0.59 -13.46 -9.02
CA ALA A 35 -0.65 -14.82 -8.47
C ALA A 35 -2.02 -15.50 -8.65
N ARG A 36 -3.10 -14.71 -8.59
CA ARG A 36 -4.48 -15.21 -8.76
C ARG A 36 -4.89 -15.42 -10.20
N LEU A 37 -4.20 -14.78 -11.13
CA LEU A 37 -4.45 -14.94 -12.57
C LEU A 37 -3.84 -16.23 -13.13
N ARG A 38 -2.94 -16.90 -12.40
CA ARG A 38 -2.31 -18.14 -12.86
C ARG A 38 -3.20 -19.36 -12.65
N PRO A 39 -3.18 -20.34 -13.58
CA PRO A 39 -3.89 -21.61 -13.40
C PRO A 39 -3.38 -22.35 -12.16
N VAL A 40 -4.32 -22.92 -11.40
CA VAL A 40 -4.02 -23.81 -10.28
C VAL A 40 -3.32 -25.06 -10.86
N GLY A 41 -2.07 -25.29 -10.49
CA GLY A 41 -1.28 -26.44 -11.00
C GLY A 41 -0.07 -26.05 -11.85
N SER A 42 0.01 -24.85 -12.39
CA SER A 42 1.16 -24.39 -13.19
C SER A 42 2.50 -24.32 -12.43
N ILE A 43 2.47 -24.50 -11.11
CA ILE A 43 3.61 -24.37 -10.20
C ILE A 43 4.20 -25.75 -9.83
N ARG A 44 3.48 -26.85 -10.09
CA ARG A 44 3.88 -28.18 -9.58
C ARG A 44 4.83 -28.98 -10.48
N HIS A 45 5.08 -28.54 -11.70
CA HIS A 45 5.95 -29.29 -12.62
C HIS A 45 7.07 -28.37 -13.07
N GLY A 46 8.29 -28.73 -12.72
CA GLY A 46 9.49 -28.32 -13.47
C GLY A 46 9.20 -28.71 -14.92
N GLY A 47 8.90 -27.70 -15.75
CA GLY A 47 8.32 -27.90 -17.06
C GLY A 47 9.05 -28.95 -17.88
N ASN A 48 8.42 -30.06 -18.13
CA ASN A 48 8.83 -30.93 -19.21
C ASN A 48 8.61 -30.17 -20.53
N PRO A 49 9.54 -30.18 -21.48
CA PRO A 49 9.39 -29.47 -22.76
C PRO A 49 8.14 -29.86 -23.57
N GLY A 50 7.36 -30.84 -23.13
CA GLY A 50 6.14 -31.31 -23.77
C GLY A 50 4.83 -30.96 -23.04
N ASP A 51 4.87 -30.28 -21.89
CA ASP A 51 3.64 -29.90 -21.19
C ASP A 51 2.90 -28.77 -21.93
N PRO A 52 1.57 -28.92 -22.15
CA PRO A 52 0.80 -27.84 -22.79
C PRO A 52 0.89 -26.57 -21.98
N SER A 53 1.17 -25.46 -22.66
CA SER A 53 1.17 -24.13 -22.02
C SER A 53 -0.15 -23.91 -21.28
N PRO A 54 -0.12 -23.40 -20.03
CA PRO A 54 -1.34 -23.19 -19.27
C PRO A 54 -2.28 -22.24 -20.05
N GLY A 55 -3.52 -22.66 -20.22
CA GLY A 55 -4.55 -21.90 -20.90
C GLY A 55 -4.81 -20.52 -20.25
N PRO A 56 -5.58 -19.64 -20.90
CA PRO A 56 -5.93 -18.35 -20.35
C PRO A 56 -6.68 -18.48 -19.01
N PRO A 57 -6.58 -17.48 -18.10
CA PRO A 57 -7.28 -17.52 -16.82
C PRO A 57 -8.79 -17.60 -17.03
N GLY A 58 -9.46 -18.47 -16.30
CA GLY A 58 -10.91 -18.59 -16.31
C GLY A 58 -11.60 -17.50 -15.50
N GLY A 59 -12.92 -17.33 -15.65
CA GLY A 59 -13.69 -16.26 -15.02
C GLY A 59 -13.51 -16.16 -13.50
N ALA A 60 -13.44 -17.29 -12.78
CA ALA A 60 -13.19 -17.31 -11.34
C ALA A 60 -11.80 -16.76 -10.96
N GLN A 61 -10.79 -16.97 -11.78
CA GLN A 61 -9.44 -16.44 -11.58
C GLN A 61 -9.40 -14.93 -11.84
N LEU A 62 -10.09 -14.47 -12.89
CA LEU A 62 -10.22 -13.06 -13.21
C LEU A 62 -10.89 -12.30 -12.05
N LEU A 63 -12.00 -12.83 -11.53
CA LEU A 63 -12.69 -12.24 -10.37
C LEU A 63 -11.80 -12.21 -9.13
N ARG A 64 -11.13 -13.31 -8.81
CA ARG A 64 -10.19 -13.36 -7.66
C ARG A 64 -9.02 -12.40 -7.83
N GLY A 65 -8.55 -12.20 -9.04
CA GLY A 65 -7.53 -11.21 -9.38
C GLY A 65 -8.03 -9.78 -9.16
N ALA A 66 -9.22 -9.44 -9.68
CA ALA A 66 -9.83 -8.12 -9.53
C ALA A 66 -10.10 -7.76 -8.05
N LEU A 67 -10.45 -8.74 -7.23
CA LEU A 67 -10.71 -8.54 -5.80
C LEU A 67 -9.44 -8.46 -4.94
N ALA A 68 -8.23 -8.69 -5.49
CA ALA A 68 -7.01 -8.67 -4.71
C ALA A 68 -6.75 -7.29 -4.07
N GLY A 69 -6.79 -6.23 -4.86
CA GLY A 69 -6.63 -4.85 -4.37
C GLY A 69 -7.68 -4.45 -3.34
N PRO A 70 -8.99 -4.57 -3.64
CA PRO A 70 -10.05 -4.30 -2.68
C PRO A 70 -9.92 -5.05 -1.35
N LEU A 71 -9.53 -6.31 -1.36
CA LEU A 71 -9.32 -7.08 -0.13
C LEU A 71 -8.07 -6.65 0.65
N ILE A 72 -7.01 -6.23 -0.02
CA ILE A 72 -5.83 -5.64 0.62
C ILE A 72 -6.21 -4.31 1.27
N VAL A 73 -6.98 -3.47 0.57
CA VAL A 73 -7.49 -2.19 1.12
C VAL A 73 -8.42 -2.42 2.30
N LEU A 74 -9.22 -3.47 2.30
CA LEU A 74 -10.03 -3.82 3.46
C LEU A 74 -9.16 -4.06 4.70
N GLY A 75 -8.05 -4.78 4.54
CA GLY A 75 -7.09 -4.98 5.64
C GLY A 75 -6.40 -3.69 6.07
N HIS A 76 -5.97 -2.89 5.11
CA HIS A 76 -5.41 -1.56 5.33
C HIS A 76 -6.38 -0.67 6.12
N GLY A 77 -7.64 -0.57 5.68
CA GLY A 77 -8.67 0.22 6.34
C GLY A 77 -9.00 -0.25 7.76
N ILE A 78 -9.03 -1.57 8.03
CA ILE A 78 -9.19 -2.08 9.40
C ILE A 78 -8.09 -1.54 10.31
N LEU A 79 -6.83 -1.59 9.88
CA LEU A 79 -5.71 -1.03 10.65
C LEU A 79 -5.89 0.48 10.88
N GLU A 80 -6.34 1.21 9.87
CA GLU A 80 -6.55 2.66 9.95
C GLU A 80 -7.71 3.06 10.85
N VAL A 81 -8.82 2.30 10.84
CA VAL A 81 -9.89 2.51 11.82
C VAL A 81 -9.36 2.37 13.24
N CYS A 82 -8.56 1.33 13.52
CA CYS A 82 -7.94 1.13 14.82
C CYS A 82 -7.04 2.32 15.19
N LEU A 83 -6.25 2.83 14.23
CA LEU A 83 -5.40 4.00 14.44
C LEU A 83 -6.23 5.26 14.70
N VAL A 84 -7.25 5.56 13.89
CA VAL A 84 -8.12 6.72 14.07
C VAL A 84 -8.79 6.70 15.45
N VAL A 85 -9.30 5.55 15.86
CA VAL A 85 -9.88 5.36 17.20
C VAL A 85 -8.81 5.63 18.28
N ALA A 86 -7.62 5.05 18.15
CA ALA A 86 -6.54 5.27 19.10
C ALA A 86 -6.11 6.75 19.19
N VAL A 87 -6.06 7.45 18.05
CA VAL A 87 -5.74 8.88 17.98
C VAL A 87 -6.80 9.70 18.71
N VAL A 88 -8.08 9.43 18.48
CA VAL A 88 -9.20 10.12 19.15
C VAL A 88 -9.20 9.83 20.66
N LEU A 89 -8.81 8.61 21.08
CA LEU A 89 -8.71 8.23 22.48
C LEU A 89 -7.46 8.76 23.22
N GLY A 90 -6.59 9.52 22.55
CA GLY A 90 -5.46 10.21 23.16
C GLY A 90 -4.08 9.95 22.56
N LEU A 91 -3.90 8.96 21.69
CA LEU A 91 -2.62 8.72 21.02
C LEU A 91 -2.17 9.95 20.21
N GLY A 92 -3.10 10.78 19.73
CA GLY A 92 -2.82 12.02 19.00
C GLY A 92 -1.90 12.97 19.75
N GLN A 93 -2.06 13.10 21.07
CA GLN A 93 -1.20 13.98 21.88
C GLN A 93 0.26 13.48 21.94
N LEU A 94 0.46 12.18 21.90
CA LEU A 94 1.79 11.59 21.83
C LEU A 94 2.44 11.82 20.47
N LEU A 95 1.67 11.64 19.39
CA LEU A 95 2.15 11.79 18.02
C LEU A 95 2.45 13.25 17.63
N LEU A 96 1.92 14.22 18.38
CA LEU A 96 2.21 15.66 18.18
C LEU A 96 3.50 16.13 18.86
N ARG A 97 4.17 15.29 19.65
CA ARG A 97 5.45 15.66 20.28
C ARG A 97 6.57 15.68 19.25
N ASP A 98 7.31 16.78 19.16
CA ASP A 98 8.41 16.94 18.18
C ASP A 98 9.43 15.80 18.25
N SER A 99 9.76 15.34 19.46
CA SER A 99 10.66 14.20 19.65
C SER A 99 10.10 12.91 19.05
N VAL A 100 8.78 12.66 19.16
CA VAL A 100 8.13 11.47 18.58
C VAL A 100 8.10 11.56 17.05
N VAL A 101 7.71 12.72 16.52
CA VAL A 101 7.74 12.98 15.07
C VAL A 101 9.16 12.84 14.51
N GLY A 102 10.16 13.39 15.23
CA GLY A 102 11.56 13.27 14.88
C GLY A 102 12.03 11.81 14.81
N TRP A 103 11.75 11.01 15.84
CA TRP A 103 12.10 9.58 15.84
C TRP A 103 11.36 8.77 14.78
N ILE A 104 10.07 9.04 14.54
CA ILE A 104 9.32 8.43 13.44
C ILE A 104 10.00 8.74 12.10
N GLY A 105 10.43 9.99 11.90
CA GLY A 105 11.14 10.41 10.69
C GLY A 105 12.48 9.69 10.50
N VAL A 106 13.32 9.63 11.54
CA VAL A 106 14.65 8.99 11.48
C VAL A 106 14.53 7.48 11.27
N VAL A 107 13.77 6.80 12.15
CA VAL A 107 13.61 5.34 12.10
C VAL A 107 12.83 4.94 10.84
N GLY A 108 11.74 5.65 10.54
CA GLY A 108 10.94 5.42 9.33
C GLY A 108 11.76 5.64 8.06
N GLY A 109 12.55 6.71 8.00
CA GLY A 109 13.46 6.99 6.89
C GLY A 109 14.48 5.87 6.69
N ALA A 110 15.12 5.40 7.76
CA ALA A 110 16.08 4.29 7.71
C ALA A 110 15.42 2.99 7.20
N VAL A 111 14.21 2.68 7.66
CA VAL A 111 13.47 1.49 7.19
C VAL A 111 13.06 1.63 5.73
N LEU A 112 12.63 2.81 5.27
CA LEU A 112 12.32 3.05 3.84
C LEU A 112 13.56 2.83 2.96
N VAL A 113 14.73 3.34 3.36
CA VAL A 113 16.01 3.12 2.65
C VAL A 113 16.35 1.63 2.62
N TRP A 114 16.22 0.94 3.74
CA TRP A 114 16.47 -0.51 3.83
C TRP A 114 15.53 -1.32 2.93
N MET A 115 14.23 -0.98 2.91
CA MET A 115 13.25 -1.62 2.03
C MET A 115 13.58 -1.35 0.55
N ALA A 116 13.90 -0.11 0.20
CA ALA A 116 14.32 0.25 -1.16
C ALA A 116 15.55 -0.55 -1.60
N TRP A 117 16.54 -0.69 -0.73
CA TRP A 117 17.72 -1.52 -0.98
C TRP A 117 17.35 -2.99 -1.23
N GLY A 118 16.47 -3.56 -0.42
CA GLY A 118 15.93 -4.91 -0.62
C GLY A 118 15.26 -5.07 -1.99
N MET A 119 14.45 -4.08 -2.40
CA MET A 119 13.79 -4.06 -3.71
C MET A 119 14.83 -4.00 -4.85
N PHE A 120 15.86 -3.13 -4.77
CA PHE A 120 16.94 -3.07 -5.77
C PHE A 120 17.66 -4.41 -5.92
N ARG A 121 17.98 -5.06 -4.80
CA ARG A 121 18.64 -6.39 -4.83
C ARG A 121 17.78 -7.47 -5.45
N SER A 122 16.46 -7.38 -5.30
CA SER A 122 15.53 -8.36 -5.85
C SER A 122 15.31 -8.24 -7.36
N LEU A 123 15.60 -7.10 -7.99
CA LEU A 123 15.29 -6.82 -9.40
C LEU A 123 15.88 -7.86 -10.37
N ARG A 124 17.08 -8.36 -10.12
CA ARG A 124 17.76 -9.32 -11.02
C ARG A 124 17.05 -10.67 -11.12
N GLY A 125 16.43 -11.13 -10.02
CA GLY A 125 15.69 -12.40 -9.96
C GLY A 125 14.16 -12.21 -9.96
N LEU A 126 13.67 -10.97 -10.15
CA LEU A 126 12.26 -10.68 -10.09
C LEU A 126 11.57 -11.07 -11.38
N SER A 127 10.57 -11.96 -11.27
CA SER A 127 9.67 -12.30 -12.36
C SER A 127 8.26 -12.44 -11.80
N LEU A 128 7.26 -12.24 -12.64
CA LEU A 128 5.87 -12.51 -12.30
C LEU A 128 5.68 -13.96 -11.87
N GLY A 129 6.50 -14.87 -12.45
CA GLY A 129 6.58 -16.27 -12.08
C GLY A 129 7.02 -16.48 -10.64
N ALA A 130 8.13 -15.89 -10.27
CA ALA A 130 8.68 -16.00 -8.92
C ALA A 130 7.82 -15.27 -7.88
N ALA A 131 7.17 -14.16 -8.26
CA ALA A 131 6.23 -13.45 -7.40
C ALA A 131 5.01 -14.29 -7.07
N ALA A 132 4.45 -14.99 -8.07
CA ALA A 132 3.33 -15.91 -7.89
C ALA A 132 3.72 -17.18 -7.10
N GLY A 133 4.94 -17.71 -7.27
CA GLY A 133 5.43 -18.90 -6.55
C GLY A 133 5.69 -18.64 -5.07
N ARG A 134 6.11 -17.43 -4.70
CA ARG A 134 6.20 -17.02 -3.29
C ARG A 134 4.83 -16.93 -2.59
N GLY A 135 3.75 -16.88 -3.36
CA GLY A 135 2.37 -16.94 -2.88
C GLY A 135 1.89 -18.32 -2.42
N GLU A 136 2.71 -19.37 -2.44
CA GLU A 136 2.31 -20.71 -1.95
C GLU A 136 2.07 -20.76 -0.43
N ARG A 137 2.60 -19.84 0.34
CA ARG A 137 2.09 -19.49 1.68
C ARG A 137 1.12 -18.31 1.57
N ARG A 138 0.01 -18.50 0.87
CA ARG A 138 -0.99 -17.45 0.66
C ARG A 138 -1.55 -16.98 1.99
N ARG A 139 -1.03 -15.88 2.50
CA ARG A 139 -1.74 -15.12 3.53
C ARG A 139 -3.04 -14.62 2.92
N HIS A 140 -4.10 -14.59 3.71
CA HIS A 140 -5.34 -13.96 3.26
C HIS A 140 -5.04 -12.50 2.87
N PRO A 141 -5.54 -11.95 1.75
CA PRO A 141 -5.17 -10.62 1.27
C PRO A 141 -5.49 -9.51 2.27
N VAL A 142 -6.53 -9.66 3.08
CA VAL A 142 -6.84 -8.75 4.19
C VAL A 142 -5.69 -8.74 5.21
N LEU A 143 -5.21 -9.91 5.63
CA LEU A 143 -4.07 -9.99 6.56
C LEU A 143 -2.79 -9.42 5.92
N ALA A 144 -2.60 -9.66 4.63
CA ALA A 144 -1.48 -9.08 3.89
C ALA A 144 -1.55 -7.54 3.88
N GLY A 145 -2.75 -6.96 3.68
CA GLY A 145 -2.99 -5.52 3.78
C GLY A 145 -2.62 -4.96 5.15
N ILE A 146 -3.11 -5.57 6.24
CA ILE A 146 -2.78 -5.15 7.61
C ILE A 146 -1.27 -5.18 7.84
N LEU A 147 -0.63 -6.33 7.59
CA LEU A 147 0.80 -6.51 7.90
C LEU A 147 1.70 -5.62 7.04
N THR A 148 1.37 -5.46 5.76
CA THR A 148 2.16 -4.62 4.86
C THR A 148 2.04 -3.14 5.23
N SER A 149 0.86 -2.68 5.62
CA SER A 149 0.64 -1.31 6.06
C SER A 149 1.32 -1.02 7.39
N LEU A 150 1.19 -1.93 8.35
CA LEU A 150 1.86 -1.81 9.65
C LEU A 150 3.39 -1.80 9.52
N ALA A 151 3.93 -2.59 8.59
CA ALA A 151 5.37 -2.62 8.31
C ALA A 151 5.84 -1.47 7.40
N ASN A 152 4.93 -0.62 6.91
CA ASN A 152 5.26 0.47 6.00
C ASN A 152 5.49 1.77 6.79
N PRO A 153 6.74 2.22 6.97
CA PRO A 153 7.01 3.44 7.73
C PRO A 153 6.45 4.71 7.06
N TYR A 154 6.27 4.70 5.73
CA TYR A 154 5.58 5.80 5.04
C TYR A 154 4.15 5.98 5.58
N TRP A 155 3.43 4.89 5.84
CA TRP A 155 2.10 4.92 6.46
C TRP A 155 2.12 5.63 7.82
N ALA A 156 3.08 5.28 8.68
CA ALA A 156 3.22 5.92 10.00
C ALA A 156 3.52 7.42 9.88
N VAL A 157 4.40 7.81 8.97
CA VAL A 157 4.75 9.21 8.72
C VAL A 157 3.57 9.99 8.16
N TRP A 158 2.83 9.42 7.20
CA TRP A 158 1.65 10.06 6.62
C TRP A 158 0.59 10.34 7.69
N TRP A 159 0.32 9.36 8.55
CA TRP A 159 -0.64 9.50 9.63
C TRP A 159 -0.16 10.50 10.70
N ALA A 160 1.12 10.50 11.06
CA ALA A 160 1.67 11.43 12.04
C ALA A 160 1.71 12.87 11.55
N THR A 161 1.65 13.11 10.24
CA THR A 161 1.71 14.46 9.65
C THR A 161 0.35 14.88 9.08
N ILE A 162 -0.08 14.26 7.99
CA ILE A 162 -1.28 14.65 7.26
C ILE A 162 -2.54 14.11 7.97
N GLY A 163 -2.53 12.84 8.36
CA GLY A 163 -3.68 12.17 8.96
C GLY A 163 -4.15 12.83 10.26
N LEU A 164 -3.23 13.16 11.16
CA LEU A 164 -3.56 13.87 12.40
C LEU A 164 -4.19 15.23 12.14
N GLY A 165 -3.65 16.00 11.17
CA GLY A 165 -4.20 17.30 10.78
C GLY A 165 -5.65 17.17 10.30
N TYR A 166 -5.93 16.17 9.45
CA TYR A 166 -7.28 15.91 8.96
C TYR A 166 -8.23 15.39 10.04
N ILE A 167 -7.76 14.56 10.98
CA ILE A 167 -8.57 14.14 12.14
C ILE A 167 -8.98 15.38 12.96
N ALA A 168 -8.02 16.24 13.30
CA ALA A 168 -8.27 17.46 14.07
C ALA A 168 -9.25 18.41 13.35
N LEU A 169 -9.09 18.56 12.03
CA LEU A 169 -9.98 19.36 11.20
C LEU A 169 -11.40 18.78 11.16
N SER A 170 -11.51 17.50 10.96
CA SER A 170 -12.77 16.76 10.84
C SER A 170 -13.57 16.77 12.13
N LEU A 171 -12.89 16.69 13.28
CA LEU A 171 -13.52 16.72 14.59
C LEU A 171 -14.22 18.06 14.89
N LYS A 172 -13.88 19.16 14.19
CA LYS A 172 -14.63 20.42 14.27
C LYS A 172 -16.08 20.28 13.81
N LEU A 173 -16.37 19.29 12.97
CA LEU A 173 -17.71 18.91 12.52
C LEU A 173 -18.25 17.67 13.28
N GLY A 174 -17.62 17.32 14.41
CA GLY A 174 -18.00 16.18 15.23
C GLY A 174 -17.79 14.84 14.53
N THR A 175 -18.51 13.81 15.00
CA THR A 175 -18.39 12.43 14.48
C THR A 175 -18.71 12.34 12.98
N ALA A 176 -19.65 13.14 12.48
CA ALA A 176 -19.99 13.15 11.06
C ALA A 176 -18.83 13.60 10.18
N GLY A 177 -18.06 14.61 10.63
CA GLY A 177 -16.83 15.03 9.96
C GLY A 177 -15.76 13.96 9.95
N LEU A 178 -15.56 13.28 11.07
CA LEU A 178 -14.58 12.20 11.20
C LEU A 178 -14.92 11.01 10.29
N VAL A 179 -16.19 10.62 10.22
CA VAL A 179 -16.67 9.56 9.31
C VAL A 179 -16.48 9.98 7.86
N ALA A 180 -16.80 11.23 7.51
CA ALA A 180 -16.62 11.75 6.16
C ALA A 180 -15.14 11.75 5.74
N PHE A 181 -14.24 12.16 6.64
CA PHE A 181 -12.79 12.06 6.42
C PHE A 181 -12.37 10.64 6.14
N TYR A 182 -12.70 9.70 7.02
CA TYR A 182 -12.30 8.31 6.90
C TYR A 182 -12.87 7.67 5.62
N CYS A 183 -14.16 7.87 5.33
CA CYS A 183 -14.78 7.36 4.11
C CYS A 183 -14.13 7.92 2.84
N GLY A 184 -13.83 9.21 2.80
CA GLY A 184 -13.13 9.83 1.68
C GLY A 184 -11.74 9.25 1.48
N HIS A 185 -10.99 9.09 2.57
CA HIS A 185 -9.64 8.53 2.56
C HIS A 185 -9.63 7.08 2.06
N ILE A 186 -10.38 6.19 2.70
CA ILE A 186 -10.39 4.77 2.31
C ILE A 186 -10.97 4.53 0.92
N LEU A 187 -11.88 5.39 0.45
CA LEU A 187 -12.40 5.34 -0.90
C LEU A 187 -11.33 5.65 -1.94
N SER A 188 -10.36 6.53 -1.63
CA SER A 188 -9.22 6.82 -2.51
C SER A 188 -8.31 5.60 -2.68
N ASP A 189 -8.03 4.88 -1.59
CA ASP A 189 -7.25 3.64 -1.64
C ASP A 189 -7.99 2.57 -2.43
N LEU A 190 -9.29 2.42 -2.17
CA LEU A 190 -10.12 1.45 -2.90
C LEU A 190 -10.18 1.75 -4.40
N ALA A 191 -10.31 3.04 -4.76
CA ALA A 191 -10.31 3.46 -6.16
C ALA A 191 -8.95 3.15 -6.83
N TRP A 192 -7.85 3.49 -6.17
CA TRP A 192 -6.51 3.28 -6.73
C TRP A 192 -6.13 1.81 -6.83
N TYR A 193 -6.16 1.07 -5.73
CA TYR A 193 -5.75 -0.34 -5.71
C TYR A 193 -6.74 -1.25 -6.42
N GLY A 194 -8.03 -0.89 -6.42
CA GLY A 194 -9.04 -1.52 -7.26
C GLY A 194 -8.76 -1.32 -8.75
N ALA A 195 -8.45 -0.09 -9.17
CA ALA A 195 -8.07 0.21 -10.55
C ALA A 195 -6.79 -0.54 -10.98
N ILE A 196 -5.78 -0.62 -10.11
CA ILE A 196 -4.55 -1.41 -10.36
C ILE A 196 -4.88 -2.89 -10.59
N SER A 197 -5.65 -3.51 -9.67
CA SER A 197 -6.02 -4.92 -9.81
C SER A 197 -6.85 -5.18 -11.05
N LEU A 198 -7.82 -4.31 -11.35
CA LEU A 198 -8.64 -4.42 -12.55
C LEU A 198 -7.82 -4.25 -13.82
N SER A 199 -6.92 -3.26 -13.87
CA SER A 199 -6.03 -3.03 -15.01
C SER A 199 -5.13 -4.24 -15.29
N LEU A 200 -4.63 -4.90 -14.23
CA LEU A 200 -3.84 -6.11 -14.36
C LEU A 200 -4.67 -7.29 -14.88
N VAL A 201 -5.92 -7.42 -14.44
CA VAL A 201 -6.84 -8.45 -14.91
C VAL A 201 -7.17 -8.25 -16.38
N LEU A 202 -7.53 -7.04 -16.79
CA LEU A 202 -7.86 -6.72 -18.18
C LEU A 202 -6.63 -6.78 -19.10
N GLY A 203 -5.50 -6.31 -18.60
CA GLY A 203 -4.21 -6.27 -19.31
C GLY A 203 -3.29 -7.48 -19.05
N HIS A 204 -3.79 -8.60 -18.54
CA HIS A 204 -2.96 -9.75 -18.14
C HIS A 204 -2.03 -10.27 -19.26
N ARG A 205 -2.41 -10.10 -20.52
CA ARG A 205 -1.58 -10.45 -21.70
C ARG A 205 -0.42 -9.48 -21.92
N LEU A 206 -0.53 -8.25 -21.42
CA LEU A 206 0.49 -7.19 -21.53
C LEU A 206 1.44 -7.16 -20.34
N LEU A 207 1.12 -7.91 -19.30
CA LEU A 207 1.91 -7.96 -18.07
C LEU A 207 3.20 -8.76 -18.31
N THR A 208 4.29 -8.04 -18.57
CA THR A 208 5.60 -8.63 -18.81
C THR A 208 6.49 -8.53 -17.58
N ASP A 209 7.45 -9.43 -17.44
CA ASP A 209 8.47 -9.37 -16.38
C ASP A 209 9.26 -8.05 -16.44
N ARG A 210 9.45 -7.47 -17.64
CA ARG A 210 10.12 -6.18 -17.81
C ARG A 210 9.30 -5.04 -17.22
N ALA A 211 7.99 -4.98 -17.50
CA ALA A 211 7.09 -3.97 -16.95
C ALA A 211 7.02 -4.08 -15.42
N TYR A 212 6.94 -5.30 -14.89
CA TYR A 212 6.91 -5.55 -13.45
C TYR A 212 8.23 -5.12 -12.78
N ARG A 213 9.40 -5.45 -13.35
CA ARG A 213 10.71 -4.98 -12.86
C ARG A 213 10.83 -3.47 -12.91
N GLY A 214 10.39 -2.83 -14.00
CA GLY A 214 10.38 -1.37 -14.15
C GLY A 214 9.58 -0.68 -13.05
N LEU A 215 8.38 -1.21 -12.76
CA LEU A 215 7.54 -0.68 -11.69
C LEU A 215 8.20 -0.83 -10.31
N VAL A 216 8.73 -2.02 -10.00
CA VAL A 216 9.42 -2.25 -8.71
C VAL A 216 10.67 -1.38 -8.60
N ALA A 217 11.40 -1.15 -9.70
CA ALA A 217 12.53 -0.24 -9.72
C ALA A 217 12.11 1.21 -9.45
N ALA A 218 11.02 1.69 -10.06
CA ALA A 218 10.46 3.02 -9.81
C ALA A 218 10.04 3.17 -8.33
N CYS A 219 9.37 2.16 -7.77
CA CYS A 219 9.03 2.13 -6.34
C CYS A 219 10.29 2.21 -5.45
N ALA A 220 11.35 1.45 -5.80
CA ALA A 220 12.59 1.44 -5.03
C ALA A 220 13.31 2.81 -5.05
N VAL A 221 13.40 3.45 -6.22
CA VAL A 221 13.97 4.81 -6.35
C VAL A 221 13.18 5.81 -5.49
N PHE A 222 11.85 5.75 -5.60
CA PHE A 222 10.98 6.63 -4.83
C PHE A 222 11.17 6.43 -3.31
N LEU A 223 11.07 5.19 -2.82
CA LEU A 223 11.25 4.86 -1.41
C LEU A 223 12.62 5.27 -0.89
N PHE A 224 13.68 5.12 -1.70
CA PHE A 224 15.03 5.53 -1.34
C PHE A 224 15.10 7.05 -1.13
N GLY A 225 14.65 7.84 -2.11
CA GLY A 225 14.65 9.31 -2.02
C GLY A 225 13.79 9.82 -0.87
N PHE A 226 12.61 9.22 -0.71
CA PHE A 226 11.66 9.58 0.35
C PHE A 226 12.23 9.21 1.74
N GLY A 227 12.88 8.06 1.87
CA GLY A 227 13.54 7.65 3.10
C GLY A 227 14.65 8.60 3.52
N LEU A 228 15.47 9.08 2.59
CA LEU A 228 16.50 10.09 2.86
C LEU A 228 15.86 11.42 3.31
N TYR A 229 14.80 11.86 2.62
CA TYR A 229 14.09 13.09 2.97
C TYR A 229 13.51 13.02 4.39
N PHE A 230 12.81 11.92 4.73
CA PHE A 230 12.23 11.76 6.08
C PHE A 230 13.30 11.61 7.15
N GLY A 231 14.38 10.88 6.88
CA GLY A 231 15.51 10.78 7.80
C GLY A 231 16.10 12.16 8.11
N TYR A 232 16.32 12.97 7.08
CA TYR A 232 16.80 14.34 7.24
C TYR A 232 15.82 15.22 8.03
N ALA A 233 14.52 15.19 7.68
CA ALA A 233 13.49 15.95 8.37
C ALA A 233 13.36 15.53 9.85
N GLY A 234 13.45 14.21 10.11
CA GLY A 234 13.42 13.66 11.46
C GLY A 234 14.61 14.13 12.31
N VAL A 235 15.83 14.10 11.77
CA VAL A 235 17.00 14.63 12.46
C VAL A 235 16.82 16.13 12.78
N ARG A 236 16.34 16.91 11.83
CA ARG A 236 16.08 18.33 12.06
C ARG A 236 15.08 18.56 13.18
N ALA A 237 14.01 17.77 13.26
CA ALA A 237 13.01 17.88 14.32
C ALA A 237 13.54 17.48 15.71
N LEU A 238 14.59 16.64 15.77
CA LEU A 238 15.21 16.24 17.05
C LEU A 238 16.24 17.26 17.58
N VAL A 239 16.81 18.10 16.71
CA VAL A 239 17.85 19.07 17.08
C VAL A 239 17.36 20.52 17.10
N ALA A 240 16.12 20.78 16.70
CA ALA A 240 15.46 22.06 16.77
C ALA A 240 14.90 22.32 18.17
#